data_8961e096ca0fe4c34a8d3d804c3e4e0d
#
_entry.id   8961e096ca0fe4c34a8d3d804c3e4e0d
#
_cell.length_a   1.000
_cell.length_b   1.000
_cell.length_c   1.000
_cell.angle_alpha   90.00
_cell.angle_beta   90.00
_cell.angle_gamma   90.00
#
_symmetry.space_group_name_H-M   'P 1'
#
loop_
_entity.id
_entity.type
_entity.pdbx_description
1 polymer ?
#
loop_
_entity_poly.entity_id
_entity_poly.type
_entity_poly.pdbx_seq_one_letter_code
_entity_poly.pdbx_strand_id
1 'polypeptide(L)'
;MQQFKALLLKEWRESVRSFKILWIPLVFVLLGISDPLMNYFMEDILQAVGNMPDGFMMTMPEFQPADLLIASTGQFQTIGLLVLITAYIGSVSRERQNGTATLLYVRPMSFTALFFSKWIVASIIAIISAMAGYAGSMYYTVLLYGTVDLAKFLAMLCTYCIWLMFVMALTVAMSAAFQTSVAAAVTIILIPVGLLVDTLIGSFWNVTPWKLAKYGTGLLTDNVLMENYWYTLLVVLILIVVIVGIGIKMSKKNIRYLKV
;
A
#
# COMPACT_ATOMS: atom_id res chain seq x y z
N MET A 1 27.13 -7.16 8.68
CA MET A 1 25.87 -7.61 9.34
C MET A 1 25.46 -6.72 10.52
N GLN A 2 26.34 -6.36 11.44
CA GLN A 2 26.00 -5.52 12.62
C GLN A 2 25.44 -4.13 12.26
N GLN A 3 25.99 -3.45 11.24
CA GLN A 3 25.52 -2.14 10.79
C GLN A 3 24.05 -2.17 10.27
N PHE A 4 23.71 -3.18 9.49
CA PHE A 4 22.34 -3.34 8.98
C PHE A 4 21.33 -3.54 10.10
N LYS A 5 21.66 -4.42 11.08
CA LYS A 5 20.81 -4.67 12.26
C LYS A 5 20.60 -3.39 13.09
N ALA A 6 21.66 -2.60 13.28
CA ALA A 6 21.58 -1.35 14.02
C ALA A 6 20.69 -0.30 13.30
N LEU A 7 20.81 -0.20 11.96
CA LEU A 7 19.96 0.69 11.16
C LEU A 7 18.49 0.24 11.16
N LEU A 8 18.25 -1.04 11.02
CA LEU A 8 16.89 -1.59 11.05
C LEU A 8 16.22 -1.33 12.41
N LEU A 9 16.94 -1.52 13.52
CA LEU A 9 16.45 -1.20 14.86
C LEU A 9 16.21 0.30 15.05
N LYS A 10 17.05 1.17 14.46
CA LYS A 10 16.83 2.62 14.46
C LYS A 10 15.51 2.97 13.78
N GLU A 11 15.28 2.50 12.55
CA GLU A 11 14.06 2.78 11.77
C GLU A 11 12.82 2.22 12.46
N TRP A 12 12.93 1.02 13.04
CA TRP A 12 11.85 0.43 13.82
C TRP A 12 11.49 1.28 15.03
N ARG A 13 12.50 1.69 15.83
CA ARG A 13 12.28 2.56 16.99
C ARG A 13 11.69 3.93 16.60
N GLU A 14 12.11 4.49 15.48
CA GLU A 14 11.55 5.72 14.95
C GLU A 14 10.06 5.55 14.61
N SER A 15 9.69 4.44 13.99
CA SER A 15 8.31 4.11 13.64
C SER A 15 7.43 3.88 14.89
N VAL A 16 8.00 3.28 15.94
CA VAL A 16 7.32 3.12 17.24
C VAL A 16 7.14 4.48 17.92
N ARG A 17 8.19 5.31 18.00
CA ARG A 17 8.14 6.64 18.64
C ARG A 17 7.22 7.62 17.93
N SER A 18 7.09 7.52 16.62
CA SER A 18 6.16 8.32 15.81
C SER A 18 4.75 7.73 15.75
N PHE A 19 4.49 6.66 16.53
CA PHE A 19 3.22 5.93 16.57
C PHE A 19 2.73 5.39 15.22
N LYS A 20 3.58 5.35 14.19
CA LYS A 20 3.23 4.83 12.86
C LYS A 20 2.74 3.38 12.92
N ILE A 21 3.34 2.59 13.81
CA ILE A 21 2.97 1.18 14.02
C ILE A 21 1.56 1.00 14.61
N LEU A 22 0.95 2.05 15.16
CA LEU A 22 -0.39 2.01 15.74
C LEU A 22 -1.42 2.70 14.84
N TRP A 23 -1.17 3.97 14.45
CA TRP A 23 -2.18 4.74 13.76
C TRP A 23 -2.38 4.29 12.30
N ILE A 24 -1.33 3.79 11.60
CA ILE A 24 -1.50 3.34 10.21
C ILE A 24 -2.35 2.06 10.16
N PRO A 25 -2.06 0.99 10.94
CA PRO A 25 -2.97 -0.16 11.00
C PRO A 25 -4.38 0.20 11.46
N LEU A 26 -4.54 1.14 12.41
CA LEU A 26 -5.86 1.59 12.85
C LEU A 26 -6.68 2.19 11.69
N VAL A 27 -6.05 3.03 10.85
CA VAL A 27 -6.72 3.56 9.65
C VAL A 27 -7.14 2.43 8.71
N PHE A 28 -6.28 1.45 8.47
CA PHE A 28 -6.63 0.30 7.62
C PHE A 28 -7.76 -0.54 8.20
N VAL A 29 -7.79 -0.73 9.52
CA VAL A 29 -8.91 -1.43 10.19
C VAL A 29 -10.21 -0.65 10.01
N LEU A 30 -10.21 0.67 10.22
CA LEU A 30 -11.39 1.51 10.02
C LEU A 30 -11.90 1.44 8.56
N LEU A 31 -10.98 1.54 7.58
CA LEU A 31 -11.33 1.38 6.17
C LEU A 31 -11.86 -0.02 5.85
N GLY A 32 -11.27 -1.07 6.42
CA GLY A 32 -11.69 -2.45 6.18
C GLY A 32 -13.07 -2.78 6.76
N ILE A 33 -13.41 -2.17 7.91
CA ILE A 33 -14.71 -2.37 8.57
C ILE A 33 -15.81 -1.52 7.91
N SER A 34 -15.46 -0.39 7.30
CA SER A 34 -16.45 0.57 6.79
C SER A 34 -17.34 -0.02 5.69
N ASP A 35 -16.78 -0.75 4.71
CA ASP A 35 -17.58 -1.29 3.61
C ASP A 35 -18.61 -2.34 4.05
N PRO A 36 -18.26 -3.39 4.83
CA PRO A 36 -19.24 -4.35 5.31
C PRO A 36 -20.36 -3.70 6.14
N LEU A 37 -20.01 -2.75 7.02
CA LEU A 37 -21.01 -2.08 7.86
C LEU A 37 -21.87 -1.11 7.06
N MET A 38 -21.28 -0.28 6.21
CA MET A 38 -22.06 0.69 5.41
C MET A 38 -23.06 0.00 4.49
N ASN A 39 -22.65 -1.09 3.84
CA ASN A 39 -23.55 -1.85 2.97
C ASN A 39 -24.65 -2.55 3.78
N TYR A 40 -24.36 -3.07 4.97
CA TYR A 40 -25.34 -3.73 5.82
C TYR A 40 -26.43 -2.77 6.32
N PHE A 41 -26.04 -1.57 6.77
CA PHE A 41 -26.96 -0.54 7.28
C PHE A 41 -27.42 0.45 6.22
N MET A 42 -27.16 0.19 4.93
CA MET A 42 -27.46 1.14 3.85
C MET A 42 -28.96 1.49 3.79
N GLU A 43 -29.84 0.51 3.97
CA GLU A 43 -31.30 0.75 3.99
C GLU A 43 -31.70 1.66 5.16
N ASP A 44 -31.20 1.38 6.36
CA ASP A 44 -31.48 2.19 7.56
C ASP A 44 -30.95 3.62 7.40
N ILE A 45 -29.75 3.77 6.82
CA ILE A 45 -29.14 5.07 6.54
C ILE A 45 -29.97 5.85 5.53
N LEU A 46 -30.41 5.23 4.45
CA LEU A 46 -31.23 5.86 3.42
C LEU A 46 -32.59 6.28 3.96
N GLN A 47 -33.24 5.45 4.80
CA GLN A 47 -34.48 5.80 5.45
C GLN A 47 -34.31 6.97 6.44
N ALA A 48 -33.19 7.03 7.16
CA ALA A 48 -32.92 8.09 8.13
C ALA A 48 -32.55 9.44 7.48
N VAL A 49 -31.90 9.44 6.33
CA VAL A 49 -31.40 10.65 5.65
C VAL A 49 -32.32 11.13 4.54
N GLY A 50 -33.07 10.22 3.93
CA GLY A 50 -33.91 10.53 2.76
C GLY A 50 -35.36 10.86 3.12
N ASN A 51 -35.85 12.03 2.69
CA ASN A 51 -37.28 12.25 2.45
C ASN A 51 -37.68 11.37 1.24
N MET A 52 -37.68 10.05 1.39
CA MET A 52 -38.14 9.16 0.32
C MET A 52 -39.66 9.26 0.22
N PRO A 53 -40.22 9.37 -0.98
CA PRO A 53 -41.68 9.30 -1.17
C PRO A 53 -42.21 7.95 -0.67
N ASP A 54 -43.36 7.96 0.00
CA ASP A 54 -44.02 6.75 0.46
C ASP A 54 -44.20 5.76 -0.70
N GLY A 55 -43.60 4.56 -0.56
CA GLY A 55 -43.68 3.50 -1.57
C GLY A 55 -42.44 3.33 -2.46
N PHE A 56 -41.34 4.05 -2.25
CA PHE A 56 -40.09 3.82 -2.96
C PHE A 56 -39.40 2.58 -2.42
N MET A 57 -39.55 1.42 -3.07
CA MET A 57 -38.79 0.20 -2.78
C MET A 57 -37.51 0.21 -3.59
N MET A 58 -36.39 0.45 -2.94
CA MET A 58 -35.07 0.30 -3.54
C MET A 58 -34.65 -1.16 -3.42
N THR A 59 -34.63 -1.88 -4.53
CA THR A 59 -34.08 -3.25 -4.56
C THR A 59 -32.57 -3.11 -4.50
N MET A 60 -31.96 -3.35 -3.35
CA MET A 60 -30.52 -3.39 -3.22
C MET A 60 -29.99 -4.67 -3.85
N PRO A 61 -28.85 -4.62 -4.58
CA PRO A 61 -28.19 -5.81 -5.05
C PRO A 61 -27.72 -6.66 -3.86
N GLU A 62 -27.94 -7.96 -3.92
CA GLU A 62 -27.38 -8.88 -2.94
C GLU A 62 -25.84 -8.93 -3.11
N PHE A 63 -25.11 -8.37 -2.17
CA PHE A 63 -23.66 -8.41 -2.16
C PHE A 63 -23.18 -9.81 -1.77
N GLN A 64 -22.31 -10.38 -2.60
CA GLN A 64 -21.59 -11.59 -2.21
C GLN A 64 -20.46 -11.23 -1.22
N PRO A 65 -20.08 -12.12 -0.31
CA PRO A 65 -18.98 -11.89 0.64
C PRO A 65 -17.66 -11.46 -0.03
N ALA A 66 -17.39 -11.97 -1.24
CA ALA A 66 -16.22 -11.60 -2.02
C ALA A 66 -16.23 -10.11 -2.46
N ASP A 67 -17.42 -9.57 -2.80
CA ASP A 67 -17.56 -8.20 -3.30
C ASP A 67 -17.16 -7.17 -2.22
N LEU A 68 -17.43 -7.46 -0.96
CA LEU A 68 -17.08 -6.60 0.16
C LEU A 68 -15.57 -6.54 0.40
N LEU A 69 -14.87 -7.65 0.24
CA LEU A 69 -13.40 -7.69 0.30
C LEU A 69 -12.77 -6.95 -0.88
N ILE A 70 -13.40 -7.02 -2.06
CA ILE A 70 -13.00 -6.25 -3.24
C ILE A 70 -13.19 -4.75 -2.99
N ALA A 71 -14.34 -4.34 -2.43
CA ALA A 71 -14.62 -2.95 -2.07
C ALA A 71 -13.63 -2.41 -1.05
N SER A 72 -13.35 -3.15 0.03
CA SER A 72 -12.33 -2.78 1.02
C SER A 72 -10.94 -2.64 0.38
N THR A 73 -10.59 -3.51 -0.59
CA THR A 73 -9.35 -3.38 -1.36
C THR A 73 -9.33 -2.07 -2.15
N GLY A 74 -10.46 -1.64 -2.71
CA GLY A 74 -10.61 -0.35 -3.39
C GLY A 74 -10.29 0.83 -2.47
N GLN A 75 -10.79 0.81 -1.22
CA GLN A 75 -10.48 1.83 -0.21
C GLN A 75 -8.99 1.80 0.19
N PHE A 76 -8.40 0.62 0.35
CA PHE A 76 -6.97 0.51 0.64
C PHE A 76 -6.11 1.05 -0.52
N GLN A 77 -6.54 0.87 -1.78
CA GLN A 77 -5.87 1.40 -2.96
C GLN A 77 -5.96 2.92 -3.08
N THR A 78 -7.01 3.53 -2.58
CA THR A 78 -7.21 4.98 -2.64
C THR A 78 -6.68 5.67 -1.38
N ILE A 79 -7.37 5.51 -0.27
CA ILE A 79 -7.05 6.19 1.00
C ILE A 79 -5.84 5.53 1.68
N GLY A 80 -5.81 4.21 1.74
CA GLY A 80 -4.74 3.46 2.40
C GLY A 80 -3.36 3.74 1.81
N LEU A 81 -3.23 3.75 0.47
CA LEU A 81 -1.97 4.08 -0.20
C LEU A 81 -1.55 5.53 0.04
N LEU A 82 -2.49 6.49 0.03
CA LEU A 82 -2.20 7.89 0.37
C LEU A 82 -1.60 8.02 1.76
N VAL A 83 -2.18 7.34 2.74
CA VAL A 83 -1.70 7.29 4.12
C VAL A 83 -0.28 6.73 4.19
N LEU A 84 -0.02 5.60 3.54
CA LEU A 84 1.30 4.97 3.51
C LEU A 84 2.36 5.85 2.82
N ILE A 85 2.04 6.41 1.65
CA ILE A 85 2.95 7.27 0.90
C ILE A 85 3.32 8.50 1.74
N THR A 86 2.33 9.20 2.30
CA THR A 86 2.57 10.42 3.10
C THR A 86 3.38 10.13 4.37
N ALA A 87 3.19 8.96 4.99
CA ALA A 87 3.93 8.55 6.17
C ALA A 87 5.43 8.28 5.90
N TYR A 88 5.78 7.80 4.68
CA TYR A 88 7.12 7.33 4.36
C TYR A 88 7.87 8.13 3.30
N ILE A 89 7.20 9.06 2.58
CA ILE A 89 7.85 9.82 1.51
C ILE A 89 9.01 10.69 1.99
N GLY A 90 9.01 11.09 3.26
CA GLY A 90 10.09 11.84 3.89
C GLY A 90 11.22 10.97 4.47
N SER A 91 11.17 9.65 4.36
CA SER A 91 12.07 8.74 5.07
C SER A 91 13.56 8.96 4.80
N VAL A 92 13.94 9.31 3.57
CA VAL A 92 15.33 9.61 3.18
C VAL A 92 15.55 11.11 3.02
N SER A 93 14.62 11.80 2.38
CA SER A 93 14.75 13.21 2.02
C SER A 93 14.80 14.14 3.24
N ARG A 94 13.99 13.88 4.29
CA ARG A 94 14.01 14.67 5.53
C ARG A 94 15.32 14.54 6.30
N GLU A 95 15.90 13.33 6.40
CA GLU A 95 17.21 13.14 7.04
C GLU A 95 18.30 13.93 6.32
N ARG A 96 18.21 14.03 4.99
CA ARG A 96 19.12 14.83 4.17
C ARG A 96 18.92 16.32 4.39
N GLN A 97 17.69 16.81 4.45
CA GLN A 97 17.37 18.23 4.67
C GLN A 97 17.74 18.72 6.08
N ASN A 98 17.55 17.88 7.09
CA ASN A 98 17.83 18.22 8.49
C ASN A 98 19.31 18.07 8.86
N GLY A 99 20.20 17.74 7.93
CA GLY A 99 21.63 17.56 8.20
C GLY A 99 21.98 16.34 9.04
N THR A 100 21.00 15.58 9.53
CA THR A 100 21.24 14.33 10.27
C THR A 100 21.94 13.28 9.39
N ALA A 101 21.77 13.38 8.10
CA ALA A 101 22.52 12.59 7.12
C ALA A 101 24.03 12.81 7.25
N THR A 102 24.51 14.06 7.45
CA THR A 102 25.94 14.37 7.61
C THR A 102 26.55 13.67 8.82
N LEU A 103 25.84 13.59 9.94
CA LEU A 103 26.30 12.87 11.14
C LEU A 103 26.38 11.37 10.93
N LEU A 104 25.47 10.81 10.13
CA LEU A 104 25.48 9.41 9.75
C LEU A 104 26.64 9.08 8.80
N TYR A 105 27.11 10.05 7.99
CA TYR A 105 28.13 9.87 6.96
C TYR A 105 29.57 10.08 7.46
N VAL A 106 29.75 10.65 8.65
CA VAL A 106 31.08 10.68 9.31
C VAL A 106 31.56 9.28 9.66
N ARG A 107 30.64 8.33 9.85
CA ARG A 107 30.97 6.90 10.00
C ARG A 107 30.86 6.20 8.63
N PRO A 108 31.75 5.24 8.31
CA PRO A 108 31.67 4.49 7.05
C PRO A 108 30.44 3.56 7.06
N MET A 109 29.30 4.08 6.64
CA MET A 109 28.05 3.32 6.57
C MET A 109 27.75 2.90 5.13
N SER A 110 27.20 1.68 4.98
CA SER A 110 26.74 1.18 3.69
C SER A 110 25.41 1.85 3.30
N PHE A 111 25.39 2.55 2.15
CA PHE A 111 24.16 3.13 1.57
C PHE A 111 23.10 2.08 1.26
N THR A 112 23.58 0.89 0.89
CA THR A 112 22.70 -0.27 0.69
C THR A 112 21.97 -0.64 1.98
N ALA A 113 22.72 -0.74 3.10
CA ALA A 113 22.11 -1.05 4.39
C ALA A 113 21.12 0.04 4.85
N LEU A 114 21.45 1.32 4.58
CA LEU A 114 20.57 2.45 4.90
C LEU A 114 19.25 2.38 4.12
N PHE A 115 19.32 2.18 2.81
CA PHE A 115 18.11 2.11 1.96
C PHE A 115 17.27 0.89 2.29
N PHE A 116 17.91 -0.29 2.40
CA PHE A 116 17.20 -1.54 2.72
C PHE A 116 16.52 -1.49 4.08
N SER A 117 17.13 -0.91 5.13
CA SER A 117 16.51 -0.81 6.44
C SER A 117 15.22 0.02 6.39
N LYS A 118 15.21 1.13 5.66
CA LYS A 118 14.04 1.99 5.50
C LYS A 118 12.92 1.30 4.71
N TRP A 119 13.27 0.69 3.57
CA TRP A 119 12.31 -0.01 2.74
C TRP A 119 11.68 -1.20 3.47
N ILE A 120 12.48 -2.02 4.16
CA ILE A 120 11.99 -3.19 4.90
C ILE A 120 11.04 -2.77 6.02
N VAL A 121 11.40 -1.78 6.84
CA VAL A 121 10.54 -1.32 7.93
C VAL A 121 9.24 -0.71 7.39
N ALA A 122 9.31 0.09 6.34
CA ALA A 122 8.12 0.65 5.69
C ALA A 122 7.22 -0.46 5.13
N SER A 123 7.79 -1.47 4.47
CA SER A 123 7.05 -2.62 3.92
C SER A 123 6.41 -3.47 5.02
N ILE A 124 7.12 -3.74 6.11
CA ILE A 124 6.58 -4.51 7.24
C ILE A 124 5.37 -3.80 7.85
N ILE A 125 5.46 -2.49 8.08
CA ILE A 125 4.34 -1.72 8.66
C ILE A 125 3.17 -1.65 7.67
N ALA A 126 3.42 -1.50 6.37
CA ALA A 126 2.37 -1.54 5.35
C ALA A 126 1.67 -2.90 5.30
N ILE A 127 2.42 -4.01 5.37
CA ILE A 127 1.89 -5.37 5.40
C ILE A 127 1.06 -5.60 6.67
N ILE A 128 1.57 -5.24 7.85
CA ILE A 128 0.83 -5.37 9.12
C ILE A 128 -0.47 -4.56 9.05
N SER A 129 -0.43 -3.35 8.48
CA SER A 129 -1.60 -2.50 8.34
C SER A 129 -2.65 -3.13 7.42
N ALA A 130 -2.24 -3.65 6.27
CA ALA A 130 -3.15 -4.35 5.36
C ALA A 130 -3.72 -5.63 5.99
N MET A 131 -2.89 -6.43 6.66
CA MET A 131 -3.36 -7.63 7.37
C MET A 131 -4.41 -7.30 8.43
N ALA A 132 -4.17 -6.24 9.23
CA ALA A 132 -5.13 -5.78 10.23
C ALA A 132 -6.44 -5.28 9.58
N GLY A 133 -6.35 -4.50 8.50
CA GLY A 133 -7.50 -4.02 7.75
C GLY A 133 -8.32 -5.15 7.14
N TYR A 134 -7.67 -6.09 6.47
CA TYR A 134 -8.33 -7.28 5.91
C TYR A 134 -8.89 -8.23 6.98
N ALA A 135 -8.25 -8.33 8.14
CA ALA A 135 -8.79 -9.09 9.26
C ALA A 135 -10.11 -8.47 9.76
N GLY A 136 -10.18 -7.14 9.87
CA GLY A 136 -11.40 -6.42 10.21
C GLY A 136 -12.49 -6.60 9.15
N SER A 137 -12.15 -6.42 7.87
CA SER A 137 -13.08 -6.60 6.75
C SER A 137 -13.62 -8.03 6.70
N MET A 138 -12.73 -9.03 6.80
CA MET A 138 -13.11 -10.44 6.79
C MET A 138 -14.02 -10.82 7.96
N TYR A 139 -13.73 -10.30 9.17
CA TYR A 139 -14.54 -10.56 10.35
C TYR A 139 -15.99 -10.12 10.16
N TYR A 140 -16.21 -8.87 9.74
CA TYR A 140 -17.56 -8.36 9.53
C TYR A 140 -18.23 -8.94 8.29
N THR A 141 -17.48 -9.24 7.23
CA THR A 141 -18.01 -9.93 6.04
C THR A 141 -18.55 -11.31 6.39
N VAL A 142 -17.79 -12.11 7.16
CA VAL A 142 -18.24 -13.44 7.57
C VAL A 142 -19.44 -13.36 8.53
N LEU A 143 -19.44 -12.39 9.44
CA LEU A 143 -20.51 -12.22 10.42
C LEU A 143 -21.85 -11.82 9.78
N LEU A 144 -21.82 -10.95 8.76
CA LEU A 144 -23.01 -10.31 8.21
C LEU A 144 -23.48 -10.93 6.88
N TYR A 145 -22.56 -11.48 6.07
CA TYR A 145 -22.85 -11.89 4.69
C TYR A 145 -22.53 -13.36 4.41
N GLY A 146 -21.78 -14.02 5.28
CA GLY A 146 -21.46 -15.42 5.15
C GLY A 146 -19.97 -15.71 4.86
N THR A 147 -19.67 -16.98 4.61
CA THR A 147 -18.29 -17.49 4.54
C THR A 147 -17.60 -17.16 3.22
N VAL A 148 -16.31 -16.88 3.30
CA VAL A 148 -15.39 -16.71 2.17
C VAL A 148 -14.40 -17.87 2.16
N ASP A 149 -13.98 -18.32 0.99
CA ASP A 149 -12.93 -19.33 0.84
C ASP A 149 -11.61 -18.78 1.39
N LEU A 150 -11.13 -19.37 2.46
CA LEU A 150 -9.90 -18.95 3.15
C LEU A 150 -8.66 -19.04 2.24
N ALA A 151 -8.59 -20.06 1.36
CA ALA A 151 -7.43 -20.21 0.47
C ALA A 151 -7.37 -19.09 -0.57
N LYS A 152 -8.52 -18.73 -1.16
CA LYS A 152 -8.64 -17.59 -2.09
C LYS A 152 -8.34 -16.27 -1.40
N PHE A 153 -8.85 -16.08 -0.18
CA PHE A 153 -8.57 -14.89 0.63
C PHE A 153 -7.08 -14.74 0.92
N LEU A 154 -6.40 -15.79 1.35
CA LEU A 154 -4.96 -15.75 1.61
C LEU A 154 -4.15 -15.49 0.33
N ALA A 155 -4.54 -16.06 -0.80
CA ALA A 155 -3.90 -15.78 -2.09
C ALA A 155 -4.03 -14.30 -2.48
N MET A 156 -5.23 -13.71 -2.32
CA MET A 156 -5.47 -12.28 -2.51
C MET A 156 -4.60 -11.44 -1.56
N LEU A 157 -4.58 -11.77 -0.27
CA LEU A 157 -3.82 -11.05 0.74
C LEU A 157 -2.31 -11.07 0.43
N CYS A 158 -1.75 -12.24 0.08
CA CYS A 158 -0.35 -12.36 -0.32
C CYS A 158 -0.02 -11.51 -1.55
N THR A 159 -0.89 -11.52 -2.54
CA THR A 159 -0.75 -10.71 -3.75
C THR A 159 -0.75 -9.20 -3.41
N TYR A 160 -1.66 -8.79 -2.55
CA TYR A 160 -1.73 -7.40 -2.09
C TYR A 160 -0.50 -6.98 -1.27
N CYS A 161 0.05 -7.88 -0.45
CA CYS A 161 1.31 -7.62 0.26
C CYS A 161 2.49 -7.36 -0.70
N ILE A 162 2.59 -8.12 -1.79
CA ILE A 162 3.62 -7.90 -2.82
C ILE A 162 3.43 -6.54 -3.51
N TRP A 163 2.18 -6.17 -3.80
CA TRP A 163 1.85 -4.85 -4.32
C TRP A 163 2.29 -3.74 -3.36
N LEU A 164 2.03 -3.86 -2.07
CA LEU A 164 2.48 -2.89 -1.06
C LEU A 164 4.01 -2.79 -0.98
N MET A 165 4.73 -3.90 -1.09
CA MET A 165 6.20 -3.88 -1.14
C MET A 165 6.73 -3.09 -2.33
N PHE A 166 6.07 -3.20 -3.50
CA PHE A 166 6.38 -2.41 -4.68
C PHE A 166 6.12 -0.92 -4.45
N VAL A 167 4.95 -0.56 -3.92
CA VAL A 167 4.59 0.84 -3.62
C VAL A 167 5.58 1.45 -2.61
N MET A 168 5.96 0.70 -1.57
CA MET A 168 6.95 1.16 -0.59
C MET A 168 8.35 1.29 -1.20
N ALA A 169 8.76 0.40 -2.10
CA ALA A 169 10.02 0.52 -2.82
C ALA A 169 10.06 1.81 -3.66
N LEU A 170 8.98 2.09 -4.39
CA LEU A 170 8.83 3.30 -5.17
C LEU A 170 8.85 4.55 -4.29
N THR A 171 8.09 4.56 -3.20
CA THR A 171 8.01 5.69 -2.26
C THR A 171 9.37 6.04 -1.66
N VAL A 172 10.11 5.02 -1.16
CA VAL A 172 11.44 5.23 -0.57
C VAL A 172 12.47 5.63 -1.63
N ALA A 173 12.38 5.09 -2.86
CA ALA A 173 13.27 5.45 -3.96
C ALA A 173 13.03 6.92 -4.40
N MET A 174 11.79 7.38 -4.49
CA MET A 174 11.46 8.79 -4.78
C MET A 174 11.96 9.71 -3.67
N SER A 175 11.83 9.30 -2.39
CA SER A 175 12.40 10.02 -1.26
C SER A 175 13.94 10.13 -1.34
N ALA A 176 14.61 9.11 -1.86
CA ALA A 176 16.06 9.13 -2.06
C ALA A 176 16.48 10.02 -3.25
N ALA A 177 15.66 10.08 -4.30
CA ALA A 177 15.97 10.82 -5.52
C ALA A 177 15.73 12.31 -5.41
N PHE A 178 14.63 12.73 -4.76
CA PHE A 178 14.15 14.11 -4.76
C PHE A 178 14.09 14.73 -3.35
N GLN A 179 13.82 16.05 -3.29
CA GLN A 179 13.44 16.73 -2.05
C GLN A 179 12.03 16.28 -1.62
N THR A 180 11.71 16.40 -0.33
CA THR A 180 10.47 15.83 0.23
C THR A 180 9.21 16.30 -0.51
N SER A 181 9.10 17.60 -0.84
CA SER A 181 7.92 18.15 -1.52
C SER A 181 7.78 17.61 -2.95
N VAL A 182 8.89 17.54 -3.70
CA VAL A 182 8.90 16.99 -5.07
C VAL A 182 8.64 15.49 -5.05
N ALA A 183 9.27 14.76 -4.13
CA ALA A 183 9.06 13.33 -3.97
C ALA A 183 7.58 13.02 -3.64
N ALA A 184 6.97 13.82 -2.75
CA ALA A 184 5.56 13.69 -2.41
C ALA A 184 4.67 13.94 -3.64
N ALA A 185 4.86 15.06 -4.34
CA ALA A 185 4.07 15.39 -5.52
C ALA A 185 4.15 14.30 -6.59
N VAL A 186 5.37 13.87 -6.93
CA VAL A 186 5.58 12.84 -7.96
C VAL A 186 4.97 11.50 -7.55
N THR A 187 5.14 11.05 -6.29
CA THR A 187 4.65 9.73 -5.88
C THR A 187 3.14 9.72 -5.71
N ILE A 188 2.56 10.79 -5.12
CA ILE A 188 1.11 10.93 -4.95
C ILE A 188 0.39 11.03 -6.32
N ILE A 189 1.03 11.61 -7.33
CA ILE A 189 0.49 11.66 -8.68
C ILE A 189 0.71 10.34 -9.41
N LEU A 190 1.92 9.80 -9.39
CA LEU A 190 2.32 8.64 -10.19
C LEU A 190 1.46 7.40 -9.90
N ILE A 191 1.16 7.13 -8.63
CA ILE A 191 0.41 5.93 -8.25
C ILE A 191 -1.06 6.01 -8.64
N PRO A 192 -1.84 7.05 -8.27
CA PRO A 192 -3.22 7.17 -8.73
C PRO A 192 -3.35 7.35 -10.24
N VAL A 193 -2.46 8.13 -10.88
CA VAL A 193 -2.48 8.29 -12.34
C VAL A 193 -2.16 6.97 -13.03
N GLY A 194 -1.21 6.19 -12.50
CA GLY A 194 -0.94 4.85 -13.01
C GLY A 194 -2.17 3.93 -12.92
N LEU A 195 -2.93 3.97 -11.83
CA LEU A 195 -4.19 3.24 -11.69
C LEU A 195 -5.25 3.73 -12.68
N LEU A 196 -5.40 5.06 -12.85
CA LEU A 196 -6.33 5.63 -13.82
C LEU A 196 -5.97 5.25 -15.26
N VAL A 197 -4.69 5.37 -15.63
CA VAL A 197 -4.20 4.98 -16.95
C VAL A 197 -4.45 3.48 -17.20
N ASP A 198 -4.21 2.64 -16.19
CA ASP A 198 -4.46 1.19 -16.31
C ASP A 198 -5.95 0.89 -16.51
N THR A 199 -6.86 1.63 -15.85
CA THR A 199 -8.30 1.47 -16.06
C THR A 199 -8.75 1.96 -17.44
N LEU A 200 -8.18 3.04 -17.97
CA LEU A 200 -8.53 3.62 -19.28
C LEU A 200 -7.99 2.77 -20.44
N ILE A 201 -6.75 2.29 -20.35
CA ILE A 201 -6.13 1.45 -21.38
C ILE A 201 -6.69 0.03 -21.34
N GLY A 202 -7.10 -0.43 -20.18
CA GLY A 202 -7.89 -1.64 -19.94
C GLY A 202 -7.32 -2.91 -20.58
N SER A 203 -7.92 -3.33 -21.68
CA SER A 203 -7.65 -4.61 -22.34
C SER A 203 -6.38 -4.64 -23.18
N PHE A 204 -5.84 -3.50 -23.61
CA PHE A 204 -4.63 -3.45 -24.44
C PHE A 204 -3.35 -3.76 -23.65
N TRP A 205 -3.39 -3.61 -22.33
CA TRP A 205 -2.22 -3.75 -21.47
C TRP A 205 -2.49 -4.72 -20.33
N ASN A 206 -2.29 -6.00 -20.57
CA ASN A 206 -2.64 -7.05 -19.60
C ASN A 206 -1.60 -7.26 -18.51
N VAL A 207 -0.34 -6.87 -18.73
CA VAL A 207 0.77 -7.09 -17.79
C VAL A 207 1.33 -5.75 -17.32
N THR A 208 0.77 -5.20 -16.23
CA THR A 208 1.24 -3.97 -15.60
C THR A 208 1.30 -4.11 -14.08
N PRO A 209 2.22 -3.42 -13.39
CA PRO A 209 2.27 -3.47 -11.94
C PRO A 209 0.94 -3.06 -11.28
N TRP A 210 0.24 -2.09 -11.84
CA TRP A 210 -1.02 -1.57 -11.30
C TRP A 210 -2.16 -2.58 -11.33
N LYS A 211 -2.12 -3.58 -12.22
CA LYS A 211 -3.10 -4.67 -12.27
C LYS A 211 -2.92 -5.73 -11.19
N LEU A 212 -1.77 -5.76 -10.51
CA LEU A 212 -1.49 -6.81 -9.54
C LEU A 212 -2.55 -6.89 -8.44
N ALA A 213 -2.97 -5.75 -7.89
CA ALA A 213 -4.02 -5.71 -6.87
C ALA A 213 -5.38 -6.18 -7.43
N LYS A 214 -5.72 -5.77 -8.67
CA LYS A 214 -6.94 -6.22 -9.36
C LYS A 214 -6.92 -7.73 -9.64
N TYR A 215 -5.79 -8.27 -10.06
CA TYR A 215 -5.65 -9.73 -10.19
C TYR A 215 -5.76 -10.44 -8.86
N GLY A 216 -5.20 -9.86 -7.78
CA GLY A 216 -5.38 -10.39 -6.43
C GLY A 216 -6.85 -10.50 -6.03
N THR A 217 -7.63 -9.42 -6.22
CA THR A 217 -9.08 -9.44 -5.92
C THR A 217 -9.84 -10.41 -6.83
N GLY A 218 -9.45 -10.53 -8.09
CA GLY A 218 -10.04 -11.47 -9.03
C GLY A 218 -9.85 -12.96 -8.65
N LEU A 219 -8.84 -13.28 -7.82
CA LEU A 219 -8.68 -14.64 -7.27
C LEU A 219 -9.85 -15.06 -6.35
N LEU A 220 -10.57 -14.10 -5.75
CA LEU A 220 -11.75 -14.38 -4.93
C LEU A 220 -12.94 -14.85 -5.77
N THR A 221 -13.07 -14.32 -6.99
CA THR A 221 -14.23 -14.54 -7.87
C THR A 221 -13.94 -15.49 -9.04
N ASP A 222 -12.77 -16.10 -9.08
CA ASP A 222 -12.26 -16.93 -10.20
C ASP A 222 -12.23 -16.22 -11.56
N ASN A 223 -12.27 -14.88 -11.56
CA ASN A 223 -12.29 -14.02 -12.75
C ASN A 223 -10.89 -13.54 -13.14
N VAL A 224 -9.88 -14.43 -13.11
CA VAL A 224 -8.50 -14.10 -13.44
C VAL A 224 -7.94 -15.05 -14.49
N LEU A 225 -7.35 -14.48 -15.54
CA LEU A 225 -6.48 -15.23 -16.44
C LEU A 225 -5.16 -15.50 -15.69
N MET A 226 -4.98 -16.73 -15.21
CA MET A 226 -3.84 -17.14 -14.40
C MET A 226 -2.49 -16.84 -15.06
N GLU A 227 -2.43 -16.92 -16.39
CA GLU A 227 -1.23 -16.61 -17.16
C GLU A 227 -0.83 -15.13 -16.97
N ASN A 228 -1.76 -14.20 -17.14
CA ASN A 228 -1.52 -12.77 -16.96
C ASN A 228 -1.17 -12.42 -15.51
N TYR A 229 -1.76 -13.10 -14.55
CA TYR A 229 -1.44 -12.95 -13.12
C TYR A 229 0.03 -13.30 -12.85
N TRP A 230 0.51 -14.46 -13.29
CA TRP A 230 1.88 -14.88 -13.06
C TRP A 230 2.91 -13.98 -13.75
N TYR A 231 2.64 -13.56 -15.00
CA TYR A 231 3.50 -12.60 -15.69
C TYR A 231 3.54 -11.24 -14.95
N THR A 232 2.40 -10.75 -14.50
CA THR A 232 2.35 -9.49 -13.75
C THR A 232 3.11 -9.58 -12.42
N LEU A 233 2.96 -10.67 -11.69
CA LEU A 233 3.66 -10.92 -10.45
C LEU A 233 5.18 -10.94 -10.67
N LEU A 234 5.66 -11.65 -11.70
CA LEU A 234 7.07 -11.69 -12.06
C LEU A 234 7.61 -10.31 -12.42
N VAL A 235 6.88 -9.55 -13.23
CA VAL A 235 7.26 -8.17 -13.59
C VAL A 235 7.35 -7.28 -12.36
N VAL A 236 6.41 -7.38 -11.43
CA VAL A 236 6.44 -6.59 -10.18
C VAL A 236 7.65 -6.96 -9.33
N LEU A 237 7.98 -8.24 -9.19
CA LEU A 237 9.17 -8.68 -8.44
C LEU A 237 10.47 -8.16 -9.07
N ILE A 238 10.59 -8.21 -10.40
CA ILE A 238 11.74 -7.63 -11.12
C ILE A 238 11.80 -6.12 -10.89
N LEU A 239 10.68 -5.41 -10.99
CA LEU A 239 10.62 -3.96 -10.79
C LEU A 239 10.99 -3.56 -9.36
N ILE A 240 10.60 -4.33 -8.34
CA ILE A 240 11.04 -4.09 -6.95
C ILE A 240 12.57 -4.09 -6.88
N VAL A 241 13.23 -5.09 -7.46
CA VAL A 241 14.70 -5.20 -7.46
C VAL A 241 15.33 -4.01 -8.19
N VAL A 242 14.80 -3.65 -9.35
CA VAL A 242 15.29 -2.51 -10.15
C VAL A 242 15.14 -1.19 -9.40
N ILE A 243 13.95 -0.93 -8.84
CA ILE A 243 13.65 0.31 -8.10
C ILE A 243 14.51 0.43 -6.85
N VAL A 244 14.68 -0.65 -6.10
CA VAL A 244 15.58 -0.69 -4.94
C VAL A 244 17.02 -0.39 -5.37
N GLY A 245 17.50 -0.98 -6.48
CA GLY A 245 18.81 -0.69 -7.04
C GLY A 245 19.00 0.78 -7.44
N ILE A 246 18.01 1.38 -8.09
CA ILE A 246 17.98 2.80 -8.45
C ILE A 246 17.98 3.67 -7.18
N GLY A 247 17.16 3.35 -6.19
CA GLY A 247 17.08 4.07 -4.92
C GLY A 247 18.40 4.11 -4.18
N ILE A 248 19.12 3.00 -4.15
CA ILE A 248 20.48 2.92 -3.57
C ILE A 248 21.46 3.84 -4.33
N LYS A 249 21.46 3.80 -5.68
CA LYS A 249 22.30 4.66 -6.50
C LYS A 249 22.00 6.15 -6.27
N MET A 250 20.73 6.54 -6.19
CA MET A 250 20.30 7.91 -5.95
C MET A 250 20.68 8.37 -4.54
N SER A 251 20.52 7.52 -3.53
CA SER A 251 20.99 7.81 -2.17
C SER A 251 22.49 8.14 -2.16
N LYS A 252 23.30 7.39 -2.91
CA LYS A 252 24.76 7.61 -3.01
C LYS A 252 25.12 8.89 -3.77
N LYS A 253 24.41 9.21 -4.85
CA LYS A 253 24.69 10.37 -5.70
C LYS A 253 24.40 11.67 -4.97
N ASN A 254 23.23 11.78 -4.35
CA ASN A 254 22.76 13.02 -3.73
C ASN A 254 23.58 13.44 -2.49
N ILE A 255 24.38 12.57 -1.93
CA ILE A 255 25.27 12.87 -0.81
C ILE A 255 26.61 13.44 -1.29
N ARG A 256 27.07 13.06 -2.47
CA ARG A 256 28.29 13.65 -3.03
C ARG A 256 28.17 15.16 -3.25
N TYR A 257 26.96 15.68 -3.51
CA TYR A 257 26.71 17.09 -3.68
C TYR A 257 26.66 17.90 -2.36
N LEU A 258 26.55 17.23 -1.20
CA LEU A 258 26.62 17.90 0.12
C LEU A 258 28.05 18.03 0.65
N LYS A 259 29.07 17.49 -0.06
CA LYS A 259 30.49 17.56 0.30
C LYS A 259 31.25 18.68 -0.42
N VAL A 260 30.58 19.48 -1.23
CA VAL A 260 31.06 20.72 -1.84
C VAL A 260 30.37 21.91 -1.20
#